data_de477f6e2229e27f5d33d25156779689
#
_entry.id   de477f6e2229e27f5d33d25156779689
#
_cell.length_a   1.000
_cell.length_b   1.000
_cell.length_c   1.000
_cell.angle_alpha   90.00
_cell.angle_beta   90.00
_cell.angle_gamma   90.00
#
_symmetry.space_group_name_H-M   'P 1'
#
loop_
_entity.id
_entity.type
_entity.pdbx_description
1 polymer ?
#
loop_
_entity_poly.entity_id
_entity_poly.type
_entity_poly.pdbx_seq_one_letter_code
_entity_poly.pdbx_strand_id
1 'polypeptide(L)' 'MKKVQAYVFLDTVNPGPMRIVVEVRKVPGVVRADALFGAPDIMVLVEGDDLSQLDDVINRIVELDGVVDSESKVIRRV' A
#
# COMPACT_ATOMS: atom_id res chain seq x y z
N MET A 1 11.27 -4.69 -19.15
CA MET A 1 11.10 -5.69 -18.09
C MET A 1 9.77 -5.48 -17.37
N LYS A 2 9.16 -6.56 -16.94
CA LYS A 2 7.88 -6.47 -16.25
C LYS A 2 8.09 -6.08 -14.78
N LYS A 3 7.24 -5.20 -14.29
CA LYS A 3 7.23 -4.84 -12.88
C LYS A 3 6.65 -5.98 -12.05
N VAL A 4 7.11 -6.08 -10.81
CA VAL A 4 6.49 -6.91 -9.79
C VAL A 4 5.48 -6.06 -9.07
N GLN A 5 4.29 -6.58 -8.82
CA GLN A 5 3.20 -5.83 -8.20
C GLN A 5 2.62 -6.58 -7.00
N ALA A 6 2.04 -5.83 -6.09
CA ALA A 6 1.34 -6.37 -4.93
C ALA A 6 0.16 -5.51 -4.55
N TYR A 7 -0.82 -6.15 -3.93
CA TYR A 7 -1.87 -5.45 -3.20
C TYR A 7 -1.47 -5.34 -1.74
N VAL A 8 -1.68 -4.18 -1.16
CA VAL A 8 -1.45 -3.94 0.27
C VAL A 8 -2.76 -3.49 0.90
N PHE A 9 -3.16 -4.16 1.95
CA PHE A 9 -4.40 -3.88 2.66
C PHE A 9 -4.03 -3.26 4.01
N LEU A 10 -4.56 -2.08 4.30
CA LEU A 10 -4.19 -1.32 5.49
C LEU A 10 -5.37 -1.13 6.41
N ASP A 11 -5.13 -1.32 7.70
CA ASP A 11 -6.03 -0.86 8.75
C ASP A 11 -5.43 0.38 9.39
N THR A 12 -6.27 1.33 9.70
CA THR A 12 -5.83 2.67 10.12
C THR A 12 -6.54 3.13 11.38
N VAL A 13 -5.89 4.07 12.06
CA VAL A 13 -6.48 4.84 13.16
C VAL A 13 -6.31 6.32 12.84
N ASN A 14 -6.55 7.22 13.79
CA ASN A 14 -6.38 8.65 13.56
C ASN A 14 -5.09 8.98 12.82
N PRO A 15 -5.13 9.85 11.81
CA PRO A 15 -6.23 10.75 11.43
C PRO A 15 -7.32 10.13 10.54
N GLY A 16 -7.24 8.85 10.24
CA GLY A 16 -8.24 8.12 9.50
C GLY A 16 -7.90 7.89 8.04
N PRO A 17 -8.62 6.96 7.37
CA PRO A 17 -8.24 6.50 6.04
C PRO A 17 -8.28 7.58 4.96
N MET A 18 -9.21 8.52 5.04
CA MET A 18 -9.32 9.58 4.04
C MET A 18 -8.11 10.51 4.03
N ARG A 19 -7.45 10.70 5.18
CA ARG A 19 -6.24 11.51 5.26
C ARG A 19 -4.99 10.68 4.96
N ILE A 20 -4.96 9.46 5.45
CA ILE A 20 -3.82 8.56 5.26
C ILE A 20 -3.66 8.18 3.79
N VAL A 21 -4.77 7.96 3.07
CA VAL A 21 -4.70 7.61 1.63
C VAL A 21 -4.01 8.70 0.81
N VAL A 22 -4.14 9.95 1.18
CA VAL A 22 -3.47 11.06 0.50
C VAL A 22 -1.94 10.91 0.63
N GLU A 23 -1.46 10.55 1.83
CA GLU A 23 -0.04 10.33 2.08
C GLU A 23 0.47 9.06 1.39
N VAL A 24 -0.33 8.00 1.37
CA VAL A 24 0.00 6.76 0.66
C VAL A 24 0.25 7.04 -0.82
N ARG A 25 -0.61 7.85 -1.44
CA ARG A 25 -0.49 8.20 -2.86
C ARG A 25 0.80 8.94 -3.22
N LYS A 26 1.45 9.55 -2.25
CA LYS A 26 2.72 10.26 -2.46
C LYS A 26 3.93 9.35 -2.43
N VAL A 27 3.79 8.12 -1.96
CA VAL A 27 4.92 7.19 -1.86
C VAL A 27 5.30 6.70 -3.26
N PRO A 28 6.59 6.85 -3.67
CA PRO A 28 7.03 6.32 -4.96
C PRO A 28 6.84 4.81 -5.03
N GLY A 29 6.27 4.32 -6.14
CA GLY A 29 5.93 2.92 -6.33
C GLY A 29 4.46 2.60 -6.09
N VAL A 30 3.70 3.52 -5.54
CA VAL A 30 2.24 3.38 -5.42
C VAL A 30 1.61 3.70 -6.77
N VAL A 31 0.91 2.70 -7.32
CA VAL A 31 0.18 2.83 -8.60
C VAL A 31 -1.20 3.41 -8.34
N ARG A 32 -1.87 2.90 -7.29
CA ARG A 32 -3.22 3.30 -6.94
C ARG A 32 -3.45 3.06 -5.45
N ALA A 33 -4.19 3.94 -4.83
CA ALA A 33 -4.61 3.78 -3.44
C ALA A 33 -6.01 4.35 -3.26
N ASP A 34 -6.87 3.58 -2.61
CA ASP A 34 -8.26 3.96 -2.37
C ASP A 34 -8.62 3.72 -0.90
N ALA A 35 -9.30 4.71 -0.31
CA ALA A 35 -9.94 4.53 0.98
C ALA A 35 -11.28 3.83 0.76
N LEU A 36 -11.60 2.87 1.63
CA LEU A 36 -12.76 2.01 1.49
C LEU A 36 -13.73 2.20 2.65
N PHE A 37 -14.97 1.81 2.42
CA PHE A 37 -15.93 1.63 3.49
C PHE A 37 -15.83 0.19 3.99
N GLY A 38 -15.52 0.02 5.26
CA GLY A 38 -15.37 -1.30 5.85
C GLY A 38 -13.91 -1.72 6.02
N ALA A 39 -13.66 -3.02 6.08
CA ALA A 39 -12.32 -3.57 6.28
C ALA A 39 -11.84 -4.26 5.00
N PRO A 40 -10.59 -4.04 4.58
CA PRO A 40 -9.63 -3.11 5.17
C PRO A 40 -10.04 -1.64 4.92
N ASP A 41 -9.38 -0.73 5.61
CA ASP A 41 -9.68 0.70 5.47
C ASP A 41 -9.13 1.29 4.17
N ILE A 42 -7.99 0.80 3.72
CA ILE A 42 -7.34 1.26 2.48
C ILE A 42 -6.82 0.06 1.70
N MET A 43 -6.97 0.12 0.38
CA MET A 43 -6.37 -0.86 -0.52
C MET A 43 -5.40 -0.13 -1.44
N VAL A 44 -4.19 -0.69 -1.58
CA VAL A 44 -3.10 -0.08 -2.35
C VAL A 44 -2.58 -1.07 -3.37
N LEU A 45 -2.35 -0.59 -4.59
CA LEU A 45 -1.61 -1.34 -5.60
C LEU A 45 -0.22 -0.71 -5.70
N VAL A 46 0.81 -1.51 -5.48
CA VAL A 46 2.20 -1.07 -5.52
C VAL A 46 2.97 -1.84 -6.57
N GLU A 47 4.08 -1.26 -7.04
CA GLU A 47 4.96 -1.93 -7.98
C GLU A 47 6.41 -1.60 -7.72
N GLY A 48 7.30 -2.49 -8.18
CA GLY A 48 8.73 -2.30 -8.14
C GLY A 48 9.40 -3.10 -9.26
N ASP A 49 10.68 -2.85 -9.50
CA ASP A 49 11.42 -3.57 -10.54
C ASP A 49 11.72 -5.01 -10.13
N ASP A 50 11.84 -5.24 -8.83
CA ASP A 50 12.07 -6.55 -8.25
C ASP A 50 11.41 -6.63 -6.86
N LEU A 51 11.50 -7.79 -6.22
CA LEU A 51 10.90 -8.00 -4.90
C LEU A 51 11.50 -7.11 -3.82
N SER A 52 12.79 -6.82 -3.90
CA SER A 52 13.46 -5.94 -2.94
C SER A 52 12.92 -4.52 -3.00
N GLN A 53 12.76 -4.00 -4.21
CA GLN A 53 12.20 -2.67 -4.41
C GLN A 53 10.73 -2.61 -3.99
N LEU A 54 9.98 -3.67 -4.29
CA LEU A 54 8.59 -3.77 -3.87
C LEU A 54 8.48 -3.72 -2.34
N ASP A 55 9.34 -4.44 -1.64
CA ASP A 55 9.36 -4.47 -0.18
C ASP A 55 9.67 -3.09 0.40
N ASP A 56 10.59 -2.35 -0.22
CA ASP A 56 10.90 -0.97 0.20
C ASP A 56 9.68 -0.06 0.10
N VAL A 57 8.90 -0.19 -0.97
CA VAL A 57 7.66 0.59 -1.15
C VAL A 57 6.68 0.26 -0.03
N ILE A 58 6.47 -1.03 0.24
CA ILE A 58 5.55 -1.49 1.28
C ILE A 58 5.99 -0.98 2.65
N ASN A 59 7.28 -1.05 2.95
CA ASN A 59 7.82 -0.57 4.24
C ASN A 59 7.55 0.93 4.44
N ARG A 60 7.69 1.73 3.39
CA ARG A 60 7.39 3.16 3.47
C ARG A 60 5.92 3.42 3.79
N ILE A 61 5.04 2.62 3.23
CA ILE A 61 3.60 2.75 3.47
C ILE A 61 3.26 2.39 4.92
N VAL A 62 3.79 1.27 5.42
CA VAL A 62 3.44 0.79 6.76
C VAL A 62 4.04 1.67 7.87
N GLU A 63 5.03 2.48 7.54
CA GLU A 63 5.63 3.43 8.49
C GLU A 63 4.85 4.73 8.61
N LEU A 64 3.85 4.97 7.77
CA LEU A 64 3.04 6.18 7.85
C LEU A 64 2.24 6.23 9.15
N ASP A 65 2.14 7.44 9.72
CA ASP A 65 1.37 7.65 10.95
C ASP A 65 -0.09 7.24 10.74
N GLY A 66 -0.62 6.46 11.67
CA GLY A 66 -2.00 6.03 11.62
C GLY A 66 -2.22 4.68 10.96
N VAL A 67 -1.22 4.10 10.31
CA VAL A 67 -1.27 2.73 9.80
C VAL A 67 -0.91 1.80 10.96
N VAL A 68 -1.84 0.93 11.36
CA VAL A 68 -1.66 0.06 12.53
C VAL A 68 -1.56 -1.41 12.17
N ASP A 69 -2.02 -1.80 10.99
CA ASP A 69 -1.91 -3.17 10.52
C ASP A 69 -1.86 -3.19 9.01
N SER A 70 -1.18 -4.18 8.46
CA SER A 70 -1.05 -4.33 7.01
C SER A 70 -0.95 -5.79 6.62
N GLU A 71 -1.46 -6.09 5.42
CA GLU A 71 -1.31 -7.39 4.79
C GLU A 71 -0.94 -7.14 3.34
N SER A 72 0.09 -7.83 2.86
CA SER A 72 0.57 -7.68 1.48
C SER A 72 0.42 -9.00 0.74
N LYS A 73 -0.04 -8.93 -0.50
CA LYS A 73 -0.16 -10.10 -1.37
C LYS A 73 0.48 -9.78 -2.71
N VAL A 74 1.57 -10.47 -3.03
CA VAL A 74 2.25 -10.31 -4.31
C VAL A 74 1.39 -10.94 -5.40
N ILE A 75 1.21 -10.21 -6.50
CA ILE A 75 0.38 -10.67 -7.62
C ILE A 75 1.13 -11.75 -8.38
N ARG A 76 0.48 -12.90 -8.57
CA ARG A 76 1.03 -13.96 -9.42
C ARG A 76 0.88 -13.56 -10.89
N ARG A 77 1.94 -13.79 -11.63
CA ARG A 77 1.89 -13.64 -13.08
C ARG A 77 1.59 -14.99 -13.72
N VAL A 78 0.63 -15.01 -14.57
CA VAL A 78 0.25 -16.19 -15.34
C VAL A 78 0.39 -15.97 -16.83
#